data_5186dcf894196bb549902c94693d19a9
#
_entry.id   5186dcf894196bb549902c94693d19a9
#
_cell.length_a   1.000
_cell.length_b   1.000
_cell.length_c   1.000
_cell.angle_alpha   90.00
_cell.angle_beta   90.00
_cell.angle_gamma   90.00
#
_symmetry.space_group_name_H-M   'P 1'
#
loop_
_entity.id
_entity.type
_entity.pdbx_description
1 polymer ?
#
loop_
_entity_poly.entity_id
_entity_poly.type
_entity_poly.pdbx_seq_one_letter_code
_entity_poly.pdbx_strand_id
1 'polypeptide(L)' 'MPEKHIRAWRAFLEAHSHVVNRLATELEHETGLPLTWYDVLVQLSEADENRLRMTELADRVLLSKSGLTRLVDRMCA' A
#
# COMPACT_ATOMS: atom_id res chain seq x y z
N MET A 1 10.66 -27.38 2.44
CA MET A 1 10.23 -26.71 1.21
C MET A 1 11.27 -26.90 0.12
N PRO A 2 10.88 -27.29 -1.10
CA PRO A 2 11.82 -27.46 -2.19
C PRO A 2 12.60 -26.18 -2.51
N GLU A 3 13.86 -26.32 -2.84
CA GLU A 3 14.75 -25.20 -3.13
C GLU A 3 14.22 -24.30 -4.25
N LYS A 4 13.62 -24.89 -5.30
CA LYS A 4 13.08 -24.09 -6.40
C LYS A 4 11.93 -23.17 -5.95
N HIS A 5 11.13 -23.62 -4.97
CA HIS A 5 10.05 -22.78 -4.43
C HIS A 5 10.62 -21.63 -3.61
N ILE A 6 11.70 -21.86 -2.87
CA ILE A 6 12.35 -20.81 -2.09
C ILE A 6 12.95 -19.76 -3.03
N ARG A 7 13.58 -20.17 -4.12
CA ARG A 7 14.14 -19.24 -5.10
C ARG A 7 13.05 -18.42 -5.78
N ALA A 8 11.94 -19.05 -6.16
CA ALA A 8 10.82 -18.35 -6.78
C ALA A 8 10.21 -17.34 -5.82
N TRP A 9 10.02 -17.72 -4.56
CA TRP A 9 9.50 -16.85 -3.51
C TRP A 9 10.40 -15.64 -3.31
N ARG A 10 11.70 -15.87 -3.18
CA ARG A 10 12.68 -14.80 -2.99
C ARG A 10 12.73 -13.85 -4.17
N ALA A 11 12.74 -14.40 -5.39
CA ALA A 11 12.73 -13.57 -6.61
C ALA A 11 11.48 -12.70 -6.69
N PHE A 12 10.33 -13.26 -6.32
CA PHE A 12 9.06 -12.51 -6.27
C PHE A 12 9.15 -11.36 -5.26
N LEU A 13 9.63 -11.64 -4.06
CA LEU A 13 9.74 -10.62 -3.02
C LEU A 13 10.71 -9.50 -3.42
N GLU A 14 11.83 -9.85 -4.03
CA GLU A 14 12.80 -8.86 -4.49
C GLU A 14 12.22 -7.98 -5.59
N ALA A 15 11.55 -8.60 -6.56
CA ALA A 15 10.90 -7.87 -7.65
C ALA A 15 9.80 -6.96 -7.11
N HIS A 16 8.99 -7.46 -6.19
CA HIS A 16 7.91 -6.70 -5.56
C HIS A 16 8.49 -5.47 -4.83
N SER A 17 9.51 -5.68 -4.01
CA SER A 17 10.15 -4.59 -3.28
C SER A 17 10.74 -3.54 -4.22
N HIS A 18 11.38 -3.97 -5.29
CA HIS A 18 11.98 -3.07 -6.28
C HIS A 18 10.91 -2.20 -6.95
N VAL A 19 9.82 -2.81 -7.39
CA VAL A 19 8.71 -2.10 -8.05
C VAL A 19 8.04 -1.12 -7.08
N VAL A 20 7.73 -1.56 -5.86
CA VAL A 20 7.08 -0.72 -4.85
C VAL A 20 7.97 0.47 -4.50
N ASN A 21 9.26 0.25 -4.30
CA ASN A 21 10.18 1.34 -3.95
C ASN A 21 10.29 2.35 -5.10
N ARG A 22 10.32 1.88 -6.33
CA ARG A 22 10.38 2.75 -7.50
C ARG A 22 9.10 3.58 -7.63
N LEU A 23 7.94 2.95 -7.49
CA LEU A 23 6.66 3.65 -7.53
C LEU A 23 6.56 4.68 -6.40
N ALA A 24 6.99 4.32 -5.20
CA ALA A 24 6.96 5.24 -4.06
C ALA A 24 7.83 6.47 -4.33
N THR A 25 9.02 6.28 -4.89
CA THR A 25 9.93 7.38 -5.20
C THR A 25 9.34 8.30 -6.28
N GLU A 26 8.82 7.72 -7.35
CA GLU A 26 8.22 8.49 -8.44
C GLU A 26 6.98 9.26 -7.98
N LEU A 27 6.11 8.61 -7.21
CA LEU A 27 4.89 9.24 -6.70
C LEU A 27 5.21 10.40 -5.78
N GLU A 28 6.15 10.21 -4.87
CA GLU A 28 6.54 11.26 -3.93
C GLU A 28 7.17 12.44 -4.67
N HIS A 29 7.97 12.16 -5.69
CA HIS A 29 8.57 13.20 -6.52
C HIS A 29 7.51 14.02 -7.27
N GLU A 30 6.50 13.36 -7.82
CA GLU A 30 5.47 14.02 -8.62
C GLU A 30 4.37 14.67 -7.79
N THR A 31 3.99 14.07 -6.67
CA THR A 31 2.81 14.51 -5.90
C THR A 31 3.14 14.96 -4.50
N GLY A 32 4.30 14.60 -3.97
CA GLY A 32 4.64 14.85 -2.57
C GLY A 32 3.97 13.87 -1.59
N LEU A 33 3.23 12.88 -2.10
CA LEU A 33 2.49 11.94 -1.24
C LEU A 33 3.24 10.63 -1.06
N PRO A 34 3.30 10.10 0.19
CA PRO A 34 3.77 8.74 0.39
C PRO A 34 2.86 7.73 -0.31
N LEU A 35 3.42 6.64 -0.80
CA LEU A 35 2.65 5.61 -1.50
C LEU A 35 1.56 4.99 -0.62
N THR A 36 1.80 4.88 0.69
CA THR A 36 0.81 4.37 1.64
C THR A 36 -0.43 5.26 1.71
N TRP A 37 -0.25 6.56 1.63
CA TRP A 37 -1.37 7.52 1.56
C TRP A 37 -2.15 7.35 0.26
N TYR A 38 -1.42 7.20 -0.84
CA TYR A 38 -2.03 7.00 -2.15
C TYR A 38 -2.89 5.75 -2.16
N ASP A 39 -2.40 4.65 -1.57
CA ASP A 39 -3.16 3.40 -1.45
C ASP A 39 -4.50 3.63 -0.74
N VAL A 40 -4.50 4.33 0.39
CA VAL A 40 -5.74 4.66 1.11
C VAL A 40 -6.67 5.50 0.24
N LEU A 41 -6.14 6.55 -0.39
CA LEU A 41 -6.96 7.44 -1.22
C LEU A 41 -7.56 6.72 -2.42
N VAL A 42 -6.83 5.83 -3.06
CA VAL A 42 -7.36 5.03 -4.17
C VAL A 42 -8.51 4.15 -3.70
N GLN A 43 -8.35 3.47 -2.56
CA GLN A 43 -9.42 2.62 -2.05
C GLN A 43 -10.68 3.42 -1.74
N LEU A 44 -10.52 4.61 -1.17
CA LEU A 44 -11.66 5.49 -0.91
C LEU A 44 -12.30 6.00 -2.19
N SER A 45 -11.51 6.34 -3.20
CA SER A 45 -12.03 6.84 -4.47
C SER A 45 -12.84 5.81 -5.23
N GLU A 46 -12.57 4.53 -5.02
CA GLU A 46 -13.27 3.42 -5.66
C GLU A 46 -14.48 2.94 -4.86
N ALA A 47 -14.63 3.42 -3.63
CA ALA A 47 -15.73 2.99 -2.76
C ALA A 47 -16.99 3.79 -3.04
N ASP A 48 -18.16 3.19 -2.77
CA ASP A 48 -19.45 3.87 -2.87
C ASP A 48 -19.48 5.08 -1.96
N GLU A 49 -19.88 6.23 -2.50
CA GLU A 49 -19.92 7.49 -1.78
C GLU A 49 -18.56 7.94 -1.24
N ASN A 50 -17.47 7.34 -1.72
CA ASN A 50 -16.11 7.63 -1.31
C ASN A 50 -15.90 7.46 0.21
N ARG A 51 -16.58 6.46 0.79
CA ARG A 51 -16.54 6.21 2.22
C ARG A 51 -16.34 4.74 2.51
N LEU A 52 -15.51 4.46 3.51
CA LEU A 52 -15.26 3.12 4.01
C LEU A 52 -15.13 3.16 5.54
N ARG A 53 -15.63 2.13 6.18
CA ARG A 53 -15.32 1.92 7.60
C ARG A 53 -13.86 1.50 7.73
N MET A 54 -13.26 1.75 8.89
CA MET A 54 -11.86 1.39 9.10
C MET A 54 -11.58 -0.10 8.88
N THR A 55 -12.52 -0.97 9.28
CA THR A 55 -12.37 -2.41 9.05
C THR A 55 -12.39 -2.77 7.58
N GLU A 56 -13.24 -2.12 6.80
CA GLU A 56 -13.30 -2.32 5.36
C GLU A 56 -12.04 -1.79 4.67
N LEU A 57 -11.58 -0.63 5.09
CA LEU A 57 -10.36 -0.03 4.55
C LEU A 57 -9.15 -0.93 4.82
N ALA A 58 -9.06 -1.47 6.03
CA ALA A 58 -7.97 -2.39 6.39
C ALA A 58 -7.94 -3.63 5.51
N ASP A 59 -9.11 -4.11 5.08
CA ASP A 59 -9.18 -5.26 4.19
C ASP A 59 -8.77 -4.92 2.75
N ARG A 60 -8.91 -3.67 2.34
CA ARG A 60 -8.70 -3.26 0.96
C ARG A 60 -7.31 -2.72 0.66
N VAL A 61 -6.65 -2.08 1.64
CA VAL A 61 -5.31 -1.55 1.39
C VAL A 61 -4.33 -2.67 1.11
N LEU A 62 -3.38 -2.41 0.22
CA LEU A 62 -2.44 -3.41 -0.25
C LEU A 62 -1.09 -3.34 0.46
N LEU A 63 -0.73 -2.18 0.98
CA LEU A 63 0.62 -1.95 1.50
C LEU A 63 0.72 -1.92 3.02
N SER A 64 -0.05 -1.08 3.68
CA SER A 64 0.12 -0.83 5.12
C SER A 64 -1.13 -1.16 5.91
N LYS A 65 -1.31 -2.43 6.22
CA LYS A 65 -2.42 -2.85 7.10
C LYS A 65 -2.10 -2.56 8.55
N SER A 66 -0.84 -2.79 8.93
CA SER A 66 -0.36 -2.50 10.28
C SER A 66 -0.21 -0.98 10.44
N GLY A 67 -0.72 -0.44 11.53
CA GLY A 67 -0.64 1.00 11.79
C GLY A 67 -1.57 1.86 10.94
N LEU A 68 -2.57 1.27 10.30
CA LEU A 68 -3.50 1.99 9.44
C LEU A 68 -4.23 3.11 10.18
N THR A 69 -4.67 2.88 11.40
CA THR A 69 -5.36 3.90 12.20
C THR A 69 -4.48 5.13 12.40
N ARG A 70 -3.21 4.93 12.73
CA ARG A 70 -2.26 6.04 12.88
C ARG A 70 -2.02 6.76 11.56
N LEU A 71 -1.96 5.99 10.48
CA LEU A 71 -1.78 6.56 9.14
C LEU A 71 -2.95 7.48 8.81
N VAL A 72 -4.17 7.01 8.98
CA VAL A 72 -5.37 7.79 8.70
C VAL A 72 -5.44 9.02 9.60
N ASP A 73 -5.10 8.87 10.87
CA ASP A 73 -5.05 10.01 11.80
C ASP A 73 -4.08 11.09 11.30
N ARG A 74 -2.91 10.68 10.81
CA ARG A 74 -1.94 11.64 10.25
C ARG A 74 -2.47 12.31 8.99
N MET A 75 -3.18 11.56 8.14
CA MET A 75 -3.77 12.11 6.92
C MET A 75 -4.86 13.13 7.22
N CYS A 76 -5.56 12.99 8.33
CA CYS A 76 -6.63 13.89 8.74
C CYS A 76 -6.14 15.08 9.58
N ALA A 77 -4.88 15.07 9.97
CA ALA A 77 -4.32 16.10 10.84
C ALA A 77 -4.11 17.45 10.13
#